data_e4da3d435b9ddc11ceaf3e18a8fdfd2e
#
_entry.id   e4da3d435b9ddc11ceaf3e18a8fdfd2e
#
_cell.length_a   1.000
_cell.length_b   1.000
_cell.length_c   1.000
_cell.angle_alpha   90.00
_cell.angle_beta   90.00
_cell.angle_gamma   90.00
#
_symmetry.space_group_name_H-M   'P 1'
#
loop_
_entity.id
_entity.type
_entity.pdbx_description
1 polymer ?
#
loop_
_entity_poly.entity_id
_entity_poly.type
_entity_poly.pdbx_seq_one_letter_code
_entity_poly.pdbx_strand_id
1 'polypeptide(L)'
;MNKKELAKQLLLEIEKIYPDASTELKNWKTPFQFLVCIMLSAQTTDKQVNKVTKKLFGKYPDAKSLSIADIDDITNIVKSVNYFKTKAKHIIKTAKLLQNNYNGVPPKDVVELQKLPGVGYKTANVFLNDLYKSNQGIAVDTHVVRVARTYGLTKNVNPTKIAHDLEKLYPKRDWYKVNALFVLYGRYILKAKKRIEEKVVLKEEIVL
;
A
#
# COMPACT_ATOMS: atom_id res chain seq x y z
N MET A 1 4.06 -28.94 10.90
CA MET A 1 4.33 -28.01 9.76
C MET A 1 5.29 -26.92 10.21
N ASN A 2 6.34 -26.67 9.47
CA ASN A 2 7.26 -25.57 9.81
C ASN A 2 6.66 -24.22 9.38
N LYS A 3 7.23 -23.12 9.91
CA LYS A 3 6.68 -21.76 9.68
C LYS A 3 6.72 -21.32 8.20
N LYS A 4 7.69 -21.79 7.41
CA LYS A 4 7.76 -21.48 5.96
C LYS A 4 6.68 -22.22 5.18
N GLU A 5 6.40 -23.46 5.54
CA GLU A 5 5.31 -24.24 4.94
C GLU A 5 3.96 -23.62 5.25
N LEU A 6 3.71 -23.22 6.52
CA LEU A 6 2.52 -22.51 6.92
C LEU A 6 2.35 -21.20 6.12
N ALA A 7 3.40 -20.40 6.01
CA ALA A 7 3.38 -19.14 5.26
C ALA A 7 3.02 -19.39 3.78
N LYS A 8 3.67 -20.36 3.15
CA LYS A 8 3.40 -20.73 1.75
C LYS A 8 1.95 -21.17 1.55
N GLN A 9 1.45 -22.06 2.39
CA GLN A 9 0.08 -22.57 2.30
C GLN A 9 -0.94 -21.44 2.53
N LEU A 10 -0.73 -20.59 3.54
CA LEU A 10 -1.59 -19.43 3.80
C LEU A 10 -1.68 -18.50 2.59
N LEU A 11 -0.56 -18.20 1.93
CA LEU A 11 -0.55 -17.34 0.76
C LEU A 11 -1.33 -17.96 -0.40
N LEU A 12 -1.14 -19.27 -0.65
CA LEU A 12 -1.85 -20.00 -1.70
C LEU A 12 -3.37 -20.03 -1.46
N GLU A 13 -3.81 -20.27 -0.22
CA GLU A 13 -5.24 -20.30 0.09
C GLU A 13 -5.87 -18.90 -0.05
N ILE A 14 -5.18 -17.84 0.39
CA ILE A 14 -5.67 -16.48 0.19
C ILE A 14 -5.69 -16.11 -1.30
N GLU A 15 -4.71 -16.55 -2.09
CA GLU A 15 -4.66 -16.33 -3.54
C GLU A 15 -5.81 -17.00 -4.29
N LYS A 16 -6.26 -18.19 -3.85
CA LYS A 16 -7.47 -18.83 -4.40
C LYS A 16 -8.74 -17.99 -4.17
N ILE A 17 -8.83 -17.30 -3.01
CA ILE A 17 -9.98 -16.43 -2.69
C ILE A 17 -9.90 -15.11 -3.50
N TYR A 18 -8.71 -14.60 -3.73
CA TYR A 18 -8.46 -13.32 -4.39
C TYR A 18 -7.45 -13.48 -5.56
N PRO A 19 -7.81 -14.20 -6.64
CA PRO A 19 -6.87 -14.48 -7.74
C PRO A 19 -6.39 -13.20 -8.44
N ASP A 20 -7.22 -12.17 -8.49
CA ASP A 20 -6.94 -10.89 -9.11
C ASP A 20 -6.70 -9.78 -8.07
N ALA A 21 -6.01 -10.12 -6.96
CA ALA A 21 -5.73 -9.18 -5.91
C ALA A 21 -4.99 -7.93 -6.44
N SER A 22 -5.65 -6.78 -6.33
CA SER A 22 -5.14 -5.50 -6.79
C SER A 22 -5.61 -4.37 -5.89
N THR A 23 -5.07 -3.18 -6.10
CA THR A 23 -5.46 -1.97 -5.36
C THR A 23 -6.90 -1.55 -5.67
N GLU A 24 -7.61 -1.05 -4.66
CA GLU A 24 -8.94 -0.44 -4.81
C GLU A 24 -8.86 1.07 -5.16
N LEU A 25 -7.65 1.62 -5.27
CA LEU A 25 -7.43 2.98 -5.76
C LEU A 25 -7.72 3.06 -7.26
N LYS A 26 -8.52 4.06 -7.65
CA LYS A 26 -8.99 4.28 -9.02
C LYS A 26 -8.63 5.69 -9.49
N ASN A 27 -9.04 6.02 -10.73
CA ASN A 27 -8.88 7.35 -11.36
C ASN A 27 -7.42 7.76 -11.64
N TRP A 28 -6.47 6.85 -11.51
CA TRP A 28 -5.10 7.09 -11.94
C TRP A 28 -4.84 6.47 -13.34
N LYS A 29 -4.00 7.13 -14.13
CA LYS A 29 -3.62 6.72 -15.48
C LYS A 29 -2.11 6.64 -15.65
N THR A 30 -1.35 7.26 -14.75
CA THR A 30 0.11 7.32 -14.83
C THR A 30 0.73 6.90 -13.49
N PRO A 31 2.00 6.45 -13.47
CA PRO A 31 2.72 6.15 -12.22
C PRO A 31 2.74 7.32 -11.24
N PHE A 32 2.86 8.56 -11.74
CA PHE A 32 2.78 9.77 -10.91
C PHE A 32 1.44 9.87 -10.18
N GLN A 33 0.33 9.74 -10.92
CA GLN A 33 -1.00 9.79 -10.33
C GLN A 33 -1.23 8.69 -9.32
N PHE A 34 -0.73 7.46 -9.58
CA PHE A 34 -0.83 6.36 -8.64
C PHE A 34 -0.06 6.64 -7.34
N LEU A 35 1.17 7.18 -7.43
CA LEU A 35 1.92 7.59 -6.24
C LEU A 35 1.15 8.61 -5.41
N VAL A 36 0.55 9.63 -6.05
CA VAL A 36 -0.28 10.63 -5.36
C VAL A 36 -1.51 9.98 -4.70
N CYS A 37 -2.17 9.01 -5.34
CA CYS A 37 -3.26 8.26 -4.72
C CYS A 37 -2.81 7.55 -3.44
N ILE A 38 -1.66 6.85 -3.45
CA ILE A 38 -1.14 6.16 -2.28
C ILE A 38 -0.77 7.15 -1.17
N MET A 39 -0.15 8.29 -1.51
CA MET A 39 0.16 9.34 -0.53
C MET A 39 -1.11 9.88 0.15
N LEU A 40 -2.19 10.03 -0.59
CA LEU A 40 -3.47 10.49 -0.06
C LEU A 40 -4.21 9.41 0.76
N SER A 41 -3.94 8.11 0.51
CA SER A 41 -4.63 6.99 1.17
C SER A 41 -4.18 6.76 2.63
N ALA A 42 -3.05 7.33 3.06
CA ALA A 42 -2.61 7.21 4.45
C ALA A 42 -3.71 7.65 5.42
N GLN A 43 -4.23 6.70 6.24
CA GLN A 43 -5.34 6.92 7.19
C GLN A 43 -6.62 7.50 6.55
N THR A 44 -6.86 7.21 5.27
CA THR A 44 -8.05 7.65 4.52
C THR A 44 -8.58 6.47 3.71
N THR A 45 -9.89 6.31 3.63
CA THR A 45 -10.50 5.22 2.85
C THR A 45 -10.26 5.41 1.35
N ASP A 46 -10.09 4.30 0.61
CA ASP A 46 -9.90 4.33 -0.85
C ASP A 46 -11.08 5.04 -1.56
N LYS A 47 -12.32 4.84 -1.07
CA LYS A 47 -13.52 5.55 -1.57
C LYS A 47 -13.36 7.08 -1.49
N GLN A 48 -12.81 7.58 -0.37
CA GLN A 48 -12.61 9.02 -0.20
C GLN A 48 -11.45 9.53 -1.05
N VAL A 49 -10.36 8.76 -1.16
CA VAL A 49 -9.25 9.09 -2.07
C VAL A 49 -9.74 9.16 -3.51
N ASN A 50 -10.48 8.14 -3.95
CA ASN A 50 -11.04 8.11 -5.32
C ASN A 50 -11.94 9.30 -5.64
N LYS A 51 -12.70 9.82 -4.65
CA LYS A 51 -13.53 11.02 -4.83
C LYS A 51 -12.69 12.28 -5.07
N VAL A 52 -11.62 12.49 -4.31
CA VAL A 52 -10.78 13.68 -4.42
C VAL A 52 -9.83 13.62 -5.63
N THR A 53 -9.28 12.44 -5.95
CA THR A 53 -8.34 12.28 -7.05
C THR A 53 -9.00 12.49 -8.41
N LYS A 54 -10.28 12.18 -8.56
CA LYS A 54 -11.04 12.53 -9.78
C LYS A 54 -10.99 14.02 -10.07
N LYS A 55 -11.19 14.88 -9.04
CA LYS A 55 -11.10 16.33 -9.17
C LYS A 55 -9.66 16.79 -9.34
N LEU A 56 -8.75 16.23 -8.54
CA LEU A 56 -7.34 16.61 -8.54
C LEU A 56 -6.72 16.40 -9.92
N PHE A 57 -6.85 15.21 -10.50
CA PHE A 57 -6.26 14.88 -11.80
C PHE A 57 -7.01 15.49 -12.99
N GLY A 58 -8.28 15.91 -12.82
CA GLY A 58 -8.97 16.71 -13.80
C GLY A 58 -8.35 18.10 -13.98
N LYS A 59 -7.78 18.68 -12.91
CA LYS A 59 -7.15 20.00 -12.93
C LYS A 59 -5.62 19.93 -13.03
N TYR A 60 -5.00 18.94 -12.40
CA TYR A 60 -3.55 18.73 -12.31
C TYR A 60 -3.18 17.30 -12.73
N PRO A 61 -3.16 17.02 -14.06
CA PRO A 61 -3.03 15.65 -14.56
C PRO A 61 -1.62 15.06 -14.41
N ASP A 62 -0.60 15.86 -14.20
CA ASP A 62 0.81 15.44 -14.19
C ASP A 62 1.64 16.17 -13.12
N ALA A 63 2.90 15.75 -12.98
CA ALA A 63 3.82 16.34 -12.03
C ALA A 63 4.13 17.81 -12.36
N LYS A 64 4.17 18.17 -13.66
CA LYS A 64 4.46 19.53 -14.10
C LYS A 64 3.37 20.48 -13.60
N SER A 65 2.13 20.21 -13.90
CA SER A 65 0.98 21.04 -13.49
C SER A 65 0.81 21.10 -11.97
N LEU A 66 1.01 19.95 -11.26
CA LEU A 66 0.91 19.92 -9.81
C LEU A 66 2.09 20.64 -9.12
N SER A 67 3.27 20.66 -9.75
CA SER A 67 4.47 21.32 -9.17
C SER A 67 4.33 22.82 -9.01
N ILE A 68 3.53 23.45 -9.86
CA ILE A 68 3.28 24.92 -9.86
C ILE A 68 1.92 25.28 -9.30
N ALA A 69 1.16 24.28 -8.79
CA ALA A 69 -0.17 24.50 -8.27
C ALA A 69 -0.17 25.37 -7.01
N ASP A 70 -1.21 26.19 -6.88
CA ASP A 70 -1.48 26.94 -5.67
C ASP A 70 -1.81 25.99 -4.50
N ILE A 71 -1.22 26.24 -3.33
CA ILE A 71 -1.38 25.37 -2.15
C ILE A 71 -2.81 25.40 -1.61
N ASP A 72 -3.49 26.54 -1.69
CA ASP A 72 -4.86 26.67 -1.16
C ASP A 72 -5.83 25.95 -2.08
N ASP A 73 -5.62 25.99 -3.39
CA ASP A 73 -6.42 25.21 -4.33
C ASP A 73 -6.28 23.70 -4.10
N ILE A 74 -5.04 23.18 -3.98
CA ILE A 74 -4.82 21.77 -3.67
C ILE A 74 -5.43 21.41 -2.32
N THR A 75 -5.24 22.24 -1.30
CA THR A 75 -5.80 22.05 0.04
C THR A 75 -7.32 21.95 -0.01
N ASN A 76 -7.98 22.81 -0.77
CA ASN A 76 -9.43 22.78 -0.96
C ASN A 76 -9.92 21.52 -1.68
N ILE A 77 -9.20 21.07 -2.71
CA ILE A 77 -9.55 19.84 -3.44
C ILE A 77 -9.46 18.61 -2.52
N VAL A 78 -8.41 18.52 -1.69
CA VAL A 78 -8.15 17.32 -0.86
C VAL A 78 -8.66 17.45 0.58
N LYS A 79 -9.39 18.50 0.95
CA LYS A 79 -9.82 18.82 2.34
C LYS A 79 -10.57 17.70 3.06
N SER A 80 -11.16 16.77 2.32
CA SER A 80 -11.92 15.65 2.89
C SER A 80 -11.07 14.39 3.19
N VAL A 81 -9.76 14.41 2.92
CA VAL A 81 -8.86 13.35 3.38
C VAL A 81 -8.22 13.74 4.71
N ASN A 82 -7.88 12.74 5.52
CA ASN A 82 -7.20 12.99 6.79
C ASN A 82 -5.82 13.63 6.57
N TYR A 83 -5.44 14.56 7.45
CA TYR A 83 -4.16 15.31 7.36
C TYR A 83 -3.99 16.08 6.05
N PHE A 84 -5.06 16.54 5.46
CA PHE A 84 -5.11 17.15 4.12
C PHE A 84 -4.11 18.30 3.91
N LYS A 85 -3.90 19.19 4.90
CA LYS A 85 -2.94 20.30 4.81
C LYS A 85 -1.49 19.81 4.61
N THR A 86 -1.09 18.79 5.40
CA THR A 86 0.25 18.19 5.28
C THR A 86 0.38 17.42 3.97
N LYS A 87 -0.65 16.66 3.59
CA LYS A 87 -0.67 15.91 2.33
C LYS A 87 -0.62 16.83 1.11
N ALA A 88 -1.37 17.94 1.10
CA ALA A 88 -1.30 18.95 0.05
C ALA A 88 0.13 19.48 -0.14
N LYS A 89 0.80 19.85 0.96
CA LYS A 89 2.20 20.28 0.92
C LYS A 89 3.13 19.19 0.37
N HIS A 90 2.93 17.93 0.81
CA HIS A 90 3.78 16.81 0.39
C HIS A 90 3.61 16.50 -1.11
N ILE A 91 2.37 16.42 -1.64
CA ILE A 91 2.18 16.09 -3.05
C ILE A 91 2.73 17.20 -3.98
N ILE A 92 2.62 18.48 -3.62
CA ILE A 92 3.24 19.58 -4.39
C ILE A 92 4.77 19.47 -4.34
N LYS A 93 5.35 19.28 -3.16
CA LYS A 93 6.81 19.14 -3.02
C LYS A 93 7.33 17.92 -3.78
N THR A 94 6.62 16.79 -3.70
CA THR A 94 6.94 15.58 -4.46
C THR A 94 6.86 15.82 -5.96
N ALA A 95 5.81 16.51 -6.45
CA ALA A 95 5.69 16.87 -7.85
C ALA A 95 6.86 17.76 -8.33
N LYS A 96 7.29 18.74 -7.53
CA LYS A 96 8.47 19.59 -7.80
C LYS A 96 9.74 18.76 -7.93
N LEU A 97 10.01 17.88 -6.96
CA LEU A 97 11.21 17.02 -7.00
C LEU A 97 11.19 16.06 -8.19
N LEU A 98 10.04 15.45 -8.46
CA LEU A 98 9.89 14.57 -9.62
C LEU A 98 10.12 15.32 -10.94
N GLN A 99 9.58 16.54 -11.07
CA GLN A 99 9.77 17.34 -12.27
C GLN A 99 11.23 17.72 -12.46
N ASN A 100 11.93 18.12 -11.39
CA ASN A 100 13.31 18.59 -11.47
C ASN A 100 14.32 17.45 -11.68
N ASN A 101 14.11 16.29 -11.05
CA ASN A 101 15.15 15.25 -10.94
C ASN A 101 14.80 13.98 -11.73
N TYR A 102 13.54 13.78 -12.14
CA TYR A 102 13.04 12.51 -12.71
C TYR A 102 12.10 12.74 -13.91
N ASN A 103 12.12 13.90 -14.54
CA ASN A 103 11.23 14.24 -15.67
C ASN A 103 9.74 13.98 -15.40
N GLY A 104 9.30 14.18 -14.16
CA GLY A 104 7.92 13.98 -13.74
C GLY A 104 7.51 12.52 -13.48
N VAL A 105 8.43 11.55 -13.63
CA VAL A 105 8.14 10.11 -13.47
C VAL A 105 8.75 9.61 -12.15
N PRO A 106 7.98 8.94 -11.27
CA PRO A 106 8.52 8.35 -10.05
C PRO A 106 9.59 7.28 -10.34
N PRO A 107 10.70 7.27 -9.57
CA PRO A 107 11.74 6.25 -9.71
C PRO A 107 11.22 4.85 -9.35
N LYS A 108 11.86 3.80 -9.91
CA LYS A 108 11.54 2.39 -9.66
C LYS A 108 12.41 1.76 -8.58
N ASP A 109 12.90 2.55 -7.67
CA ASP A 109 13.77 2.14 -6.57
C ASP A 109 13.21 2.61 -5.24
N VAL A 110 13.22 1.72 -4.23
CA VAL A 110 12.63 2.01 -2.92
C VAL A 110 13.38 3.12 -2.17
N VAL A 111 14.70 3.19 -2.32
CA VAL A 111 15.55 4.20 -1.64
C VAL A 111 15.32 5.57 -2.27
N GLU A 112 15.26 5.63 -3.59
CA GLU A 112 14.98 6.87 -4.32
C GLU A 112 13.57 7.39 -4.03
N LEU A 113 12.57 6.51 -3.98
CA LEU A 113 11.20 6.89 -3.63
C LEU A 113 11.10 7.48 -2.22
N GLN A 114 11.86 6.96 -1.25
CA GLN A 114 11.85 7.46 0.13
C GLN A 114 12.47 8.85 0.28
N LYS A 115 13.19 9.37 -0.72
CA LYS A 115 13.66 10.76 -0.75
C LYS A 115 12.52 11.75 -1.03
N LEU A 116 11.38 11.27 -1.54
CA LEU A 116 10.22 12.10 -1.84
C LEU A 116 9.43 12.43 -0.57
N PRO A 117 9.04 13.70 -0.35
CA PRO A 117 8.27 14.11 0.82
C PRO A 117 6.95 13.35 0.96
N GLY A 118 6.73 12.73 2.13
CA GLY A 118 5.52 11.95 2.41
C GLY A 118 5.54 10.52 1.86
N VAL A 119 6.66 10.08 1.29
CA VAL A 119 6.86 8.71 0.83
C VAL A 119 7.76 7.95 1.81
N GLY A 120 7.17 7.18 2.70
CA GLY A 120 7.89 6.26 3.59
C GLY A 120 8.08 4.88 2.96
N TYR A 121 8.78 3.98 3.68
CA TYR A 121 9.05 2.61 3.25
C TYR A 121 7.78 1.87 2.77
N LYS A 122 6.69 1.96 3.55
CA LYS A 122 5.41 1.33 3.17
C LYS A 122 4.88 1.89 1.85
N THR A 123 4.82 3.21 1.69
CA THR A 123 4.31 3.87 0.48
C THR A 123 5.11 3.49 -0.75
N ALA A 124 6.45 3.49 -0.62
CA ALA A 124 7.36 3.10 -1.71
C ALA A 124 7.12 1.64 -2.14
N ASN A 125 7.02 0.71 -1.18
CA ASN A 125 6.80 -0.70 -1.52
C ASN A 125 5.39 -0.96 -2.07
N VAL A 126 4.32 -0.33 -1.58
CA VAL A 126 2.99 -0.43 -2.20
C VAL A 126 3.03 0.03 -3.64
N PHE A 127 3.64 1.20 -3.90
CA PHE A 127 3.79 1.74 -5.25
C PHE A 127 4.51 0.78 -6.20
N LEU A 128 5.66 0.25 -5.76
CA LEU A 128 6.48 -0.65 -6.57
C LEU A 128 5.83 -2.02 -6.76
N ASN A 129 5.21 -2.56 -5.73
CA ASN A 129 4.57 -3.88 -5.77
C ASN A 129 3.35 -3.88 -6.69
N ASP A 130 2.46 -2.89 -6.56
CA ASP A 130 1.22 -2.84 -7.32
C ASP A 130 1.47 -2.53 -8.81
N LEU A 131 2.41 -1.62 -9.12
CA LEU A 131 2.68 -1.23 -10.51
C LEU A 131 3.68 -2.15 -11.23
N TYR A 132 4.71 -2.61 -10.52
CA TYR A 132 5.86 -3.24 -11.16
C TYR A 132 6.12 -4.66 -10.67
N LYS A 133 5.26 -5.22 -9.80
CA LYS A 133 5.46 -6.53 -9.16
C LYS A 133 6.86 -6.64 -8.56
N SER A 134 7.29 -5.59 -7.89
CA SER A 134 8.64 -5.44 -7.35
C SER A 134 8.91 -6.46 -6.24
N ASN A 135 10.18 -6.79 -6.07
CA ASN A 135 10.69 -7.64 -5.00
C ASN A 135 11.69 -6.91 -4.09
N GLN A 136 11.54 -5.58 -3.96
CA GLN A 136 12.43 -4.76 -3.11
C GLN A 136 12.01 -4.74 -1.64
N GLY A 137 10.79 -5.15 -1.31
CA GLY A 137 10.30 -5.28 0.06
C GLY A 137 8.82 -5.64 0.13
N ILE A 138 8.38 -6.02 1.34
CA ILE A 138 6.96 -6.28 1.63
C ILE A 138 6.39 -5.08 2.37
N ALA A 139 5.37 -4.44 1.80
CA ALA A 139 4.64 -3.38 2.48
C ALA A 139 3.79 -3.97 3.62
N VAL A 140 3.89 -3.38 4.81
CA VAL A 140 3.14 -3.83 5.99
C VAL A 140 2.25 -2.72 6.51
N ASP A 141 0.94 -2.96 6.46
CA ASP A 141 -0.09 -2.11 7.07
C ASP A 141 -0.80 -2.84 8.22
N THR A 142 -1.84 -2.21 8.79
CA THR A 142 -2.59 -2.78 9.92
C THR A 142 -3.30 -4.11 9.57
N HIS A 143 -3.67 -4.32 8.32
CA HIS A 143 -4.27 -5.58 7.86
C HIS A 143 -3.20 -6.68 7.78
N VAL A 144 -2.05 -6.38 7.17
CA VAL A 144 -0.90 -7.29 7.11
C VAL A 144 -0.41 -7.65 8.50
N VAL A 145 -0.27 -6.67 9.41
CA VAL A 145 0.07 -6.92 10.83
C VAL A 145 -0.88 -7.93 11.44
N ARG A 146 -2.19 -7.71 11.28
CA ARG A 146 -3.22 -8.59 11.88
C ARG A 146 -3.13 -10.00 11.31
N VAL A 147 -3.07 -10.17 9.99
CA VAL A 147 -2.95 -11.49 9.36
C VAL A 147 -1.68 -12.19 9.82
N ALA A 148 -0.52 -11.54 9.70
CA ALA A 148 0.77 -12.13 10.07
C ALA A 148 0.83 -12.60 11.53
N ARG A 149 0.25 -11.83 12.45
CA ARG A 149 0.23 -12.19 13.87
C ARG A 149 -0.80 -13.26 14.20
N THR A 150 -1.98 -13.21 13.59
CA THR A 150 -3.05 -14.20 13.82
C THR A 150 -2.61 -15.61 13.40
N TYR A 151 -1.85 -15.71 12.32
CA TYR A 151 -1.31 -17.00 11.84
C TYR A 151 0.10 -17.31 12.38
N GLY A 152 0.61 -16.56 13.36
CA GLY A 152 1.88 -16.85 14.02
C GLY A 152 3.11 -16.69 13.13
N LEU A 153 3.00 -15.97 11.99
CA LEU A 153 4.13 -15.72 11.10
C LEU A 153 5.18 -14.81 11.74
N THR A 154 4.74 -13.94 12.65
CA THR A 154 5.60 -13.04 13.43
C THR A 154 5.10 -12.87 14.87
N LYS A 155 6.02 -12.57 15.79
CA LYS A 155 5.72 -12.11 17.15
C LYS A 155 5.90 -10.59 17.28
N ASN A 156 6.47 -9.94 16.28
CA ASN A 156 6.74 -8.51 16.28
C ASN A 156 5.44 -7.69 16.18
N VAL A 157 5.50 -6.44 16.64
CA VAL A 157 4.42 -5.43 16.52
C VAL A 157 4.83 -4.27 15.62
N ASN A 158 6.14 -4.04 15.45
CA ASN A 158 6.67 -2.99 14.60
C ASN A 158 6.55 -3.40 13.12
N PRO A 159 5.91 -2.58 12.25
CA PRO A 159 5.70 -2.93 10.85
C PRO A 159 6.98 -3.26 10.06
N THR A 160 8.07 -2.54 10.30
CA THR A 160 9.34 -2.80 9.63
C THR A 160 9.92 -4.16 10.03
N LYS A 161 9.88 -4.50 11.33
CA LYS A 161 10.32 -5.83 11.80
C LYS A 161 9.43 -6.94 11.24
N ILE A 162 8.12 -6.70 11.13
CA ILE A 162 7.18 -7.64 10.51
C ILE A 162 7.50 -7.83 9.02
N ALA A 163 7.81 -6.75 8.28
CA ALA A 163 8.24 -6.86 6.89
C ALA A 163 9.43 -7.80 6.76
N HIS A 164 10.50 -7.60 7.55
CA HIS A 164 11.67 -8.47 7.54
C HIS A 164 11.38 -9.92 7.95
N ASP A 165 10.44 -10.15 8.88
CA ASP A 165 10.02 -11.51 9.23
C ASP A 165 9.33 -12.19 8.06
N LEU A 166 8.42 -11.49 7.36
CA LEU A 166 7.72 -12.01 6.19
C LEU A 166 8.68 -12.24 5.01
N GLU A 167 9.61 -11.32 4.76
CA GLU A 167 10.65 -11.44 3.73
C GLU A 167 11.52 -12.70 3.89
N LYS A 168 11.75 -13.16 5.13
CA LYS A 168 12.46 -14.41 5.41
C LYS A 168 11.61 -15.67 5.16
N LEU A 169 10.28 -15.53 5.23
CA LEU A 169 9.34 -16.66 5.08
C LEU A 169 8.93 -16.88 3.62
N TYR A 170 8.78 -15.80 2.86
CA TYR A 170 8.34 -15.87 1.47
C TYR A 170 9.52 -15.78 0.51
N PRO A 171 9.51 -16.55 -0.59
CA PRO A 171 10.50 -16.38 -1.64
C PRO A 171 10.34 -14.97 -2.27
N LYS A 172 11.47 -14.38 -2.64
CA LYS A 172 11.54 -12.98 -3.11
C LYS A 172 10.57 -12.68 -4.27
N ARG A 173 10.36 -13.65 -5.16
CA ARG A 173 9.40 -13.54 -6.28
C ARG A 173 7.93 -13.34 -5.85
N ASP A 174 7.57 -13.66 -4.60
CA ASP A 174 6.19 -13.56 -4.09
C ASP A 174 5.95 -12.32 -3.23
N TRP A 175 6.98 -11.53 -2.92
CA TRP A 175 6.88 -10.37 -2.03
C TRP A 175 5.83 -9.35 -2.47
N TYR A 176 5.75 -9.11 -3.79
CA TYR A 176 4.82 -8.12 -4.34
C TYR A 176 3.36 -8.44 -4.03
N LYS A 177 2.98 -9.72 -3.98
CA LYS A 177 1.59 -10.12 -3.78
C LYS A 177 1.20 -10.28 -2.30
N VAL A 178 2.18 -10.47 -1.40
CA VAL A 178 1.89 -10.67 0.03
C VAL A 178 1.10 -9.50 0.61
N ASN A 179 1.46 -8.25 0.30
CA ASN A 179 0.73 -7.08 0.77
C ASN A 179 -0.72 -7.08 0.28
N ALA A 180 -0.96 -7.15 -1.03
CA ALA A 180 -2.29 -7.07 -1.62
C ALA A 180 -3.23 -8.17 -1.09
N LEU A 181 -2.75 -9.42 -1.06
CA LEU A 181 -3.51 -10.57 -0.57
C LEU A 181 -3.85 -10.44 0.92
N PHE A 182 -2.87 -10.09 1.75
CA PHE A 182 -3.09 -9.94 3.19
C PHE A 182 -3.97 -8.73 3.53
N VAL A 183 -3.89 -7.66 2.75
CA VAL A 183 -4.78 -6.50 2.90
C VAL A 183 -6.22 -6.89 2.62
N LEU A 184 -6.50 -7.55 1.48
CA LEU A 184 -7.87 -7.98 1.14
C LEU A 184 -8.41 -8.98 2.14
N TYR A 185 -7.63 -10.00 2.49
CA TYR A 185 -8.02 -10.99 3.49
C TYR A 185 -8.29 -10.35 4.87
N GLY A 186 -7.40 -9.47 5.32
CA GLY A 186 -7.54 -8.77 6.58
C GLY A 186 -8.69 -7.75 6.58
N ARG A 187 -9.07 -7.19 5.43
CA ARG A 187 -10.16 -6.22 5.28
C ARG A 187 -11.53 -6.90 5.28
N TYR A 188 -11.66 -7.99 4.54
CA TYR A 188 -12.96 -8.58 4.25
C TYR A 188 -13.27 -9.83 5.09
N ILE A 189 -12.30 -10.67 5.39
CA ILE A 189 -12.46 -11.92 6.13
C ILE A 189 -12.02 -11.76 7.58
N LEU A 190 -10.75 -11.46 7.83
CA LEU A 190 -10.19 -11.32 9.18
C LEU A 190 -10.39 -9.88 9.72
N LYS A 191 -11.63 -9.47 9.97
CA LYS A 191 -11.97 -8.12 10.44
C LYS A 191 -11.54 -7.88 11.88
N ALA A 192 -11.13 -6.63 12.21
CA ALA A 192 -10.64 -6.26 13.53
C ALA A 192 -11.66 -6.46 14.69
N LYS A 193 -12.98 -6.38 14.39
CA LYS A 193 -14.06 -6.49 15.37
C LYS A 193 -14.66 -7.90 15.49
N LYS A 194 -14.31 -8.85 14.61
CA LYS A 194 -14.75 -10.24 14.76
C LYS A 194 -13.83 -10.96 15.74
N ARG A 195 -14.41 -11.53 16.81
CA ARG A 195 -13.68 -12.37 17.76
C ARG A 195 -12.98 -13.50 17.01
N ILE A 196 -11.85 -13.92 17.57
CA ILE A 196 -10.91 -14.95 17.07
C ILE A 196 -11.60 -16.32 16.80
N GLU A 197 -12.86 -16.50 17.19
CA GLU A 197 -13.66 -17.71 17.02
C GLU A 197 -13.98 -18.05 15.53
N GLU A 198 -13.99 -17.04 14.66
CA GLU A 198 -14.09 -17.25 13.21
C GLU A 198 -12.71 -17.20 12.51
N LYS A 199 -11.77 -17.94 12.97
CA LYS A 199 -10.50 -18.25 12.25
C LYS A 199 -10.79 -19.28 11.12
N VAL A 200 -11.79 -19.05 10.36
CA VAL A 200 -12.75 -19.99 9.80
C VAL A 200 -12.32 -20.67 8.50
N VAL A 201 -11.33 -20.24 7.76
CA VAL A 201 -11.07 -20.89 6.45
C VAL A 201 -9.79 -21.74 6.44
N LEU A 202 -8.93 -21.60 7.43
CA LEU A 202 -7.64 -22.29 7.43
C LEU A 202 -7.36 -23.09 8.71
N LYS A 203 -8.28 -23.15 9.68
CA LYS A 203 -8.04 -23.84 10.95
C LYS A 203 -8.33 -25.34 10.91
N GLU A 204 -9.26 -25.79 10.10
CA GLU A 204 -9.62 -27.23 10.08
C GLU A 204 -8.68 -28.05 9.20
N GLU A 205 -8.02 -27.44 8.20
CA GLU A 205 -7.10 -28.15 7.31
C GLU A 205 -5.60 -27.94 7.60
N ILE A 206 -5.23 -26.93 8.43
CA ILE A 206 -3.82 -26.57 8.69
C ILE A 206 -3.33 -26.98 10.08
N VAL A 207 -4.20 -27.42 10.97
CA VAL A 207 -3.87 -27.77 12.38
C VAL A 207 -3.91 -29.30 12.62
N LEU A 208 -3.81 -30.12 11.59
CA LEU A 208 -3.56 -31.55 11.73
C LEU A 208 -2.10 -31.89 11.43
#